data_890f4f58c15d7ce21d132ee999ce63f2
#
_entry.id   890f4f58c15d7ce21d132ee999ce63f2
#
_cell.length_a   1.000
_cell.length_b   1.000
_cell.length_c   1.000
_cell.angle_alpha   90.00
_cell.angle_beta   90.00
_cell.angle_gamma   90.00
#
_symmetry.space_group_name_H-M   'P 1'
#
loop_
_entity.id
_entity.type
_entity.pdbx_description
1 polymer ?
#
loop_
_entity_poly.entity_id
_entity_poly.type
_entity_poly.pdbx_seq_one_letter_code
_entity_poly.pdbx_strand_id
1 'polypeptide(L)' 'MSKVFGITPKRVKRSNGQVLTPDMSITVTTKSHTTTPFYNGAVEIKEQYMRIYGFDYKKACCSVNDFEFEKLD' A
#
# COMPACT_ATOMS: atom_id res chain seq x y z
N MET A 1 6.52 -5.34 -18.75
CA MET A 1 5.06 -5.12 -18.73
C MET A 1 4.63 -4.85 -17.29
N SER A 2 3.82 -3.82 -17.08
CA SER A 2 3.36 -3.47 -15.75
C SER A 2 2.22 -4.39 -15.27
N LYS A 3 2.03 -4.44 -13.95
CA LYS A 3 0.94 -5.18 -13.33
C LYS A 3 0.12 -4.25 -12.46
N VAL A 4 -1.16 -4.52 -12.32
CA VAL A 4 -2.06 -3.73 -11.48
C VAL A 4 -2.44 -4.55 -10.26
N PHE A 5 -2.30 -3.95 -9.09
CA PHE A 5 -2.64 -4.58 -7.81
C PHE A 5 -3.60 -3.72 -7.01
N GLY A 6 -4.55 -4.38 -6.36
CA GLY A 6 -5.37 -3.76 -5.34
C GLY A 6 -4.77 -4.02 -3.96
N ILE A 7 -4.65 -3.00 -3.15
CA ILE A 7 -4.05 -3.08 -1.82
C ILE A 7 -5.10 -2.70 -0.78
N THR A 8 -5.29 -3.55 0.22
CA THR A 8 -6.26 -3.31 1.29
C THR A 8 -5.62 -3.59 2.65
N PRO A 9 -5.72 -2.65 3.61
CA PRO A 9 -5.23 -2.92 4.95
C PRO A 9 -6.01 -4.06 5.60
N LYS A 10 -5.32 -4.92 6.33
CA LYS A 10 -5.95 -6.08 6.99
C LYS A 10 -6.75 -5.67 8.22
N ARG A 11 -6.34 -4.62 8.90
CA ARG A 11 -6.92 -4.20 10.17
C ARG A 11 -6.59 -2.74 10.45
N VAL A 12 -7.24 -2.19 11.47
CA VAL A 12 -6.93 -0.83 11.91
C VAL A 12 -5.54 -0.79 12.53
N LYS A 13 -4.74 0.18 12.10
CA LYS A 13 -3.42 0.43 12.65
C LYS A 13 -3.29 1.91 12.99
N ARG A 14 -2.82 2.18 14.20
CA ARG A 14 -2.55 3.55 14.65
C ARG A 14 -1.12 3.64 15.13
N SER A 15 -0.37 4.56 14.55
CA SER A 15 1.04 4.72 14.89
C SER A 15 1.50 6.12 14.52
N ASN A 16 2.22 6.76 15.44
CA ASN A 16 2.84 8.07 15.20
C ASN A 16 1.88 9.12 14.63
N GLY A 17 0.63 9.13 15.11
CA GLY A 17 -0.36 10.07 14.64
C GLY A 17 -1.02 9.70 13.32
N GLN A 18 -0.65 8.57 12.74
CA GLN A 18 -1.25 8.07 11.51
C GLN A 18 -2.30 7.02 11.83
N VAL A 19 -3.38 7.00 11.07
CA VAL A 19 -4.44 6.01 11.24
C VAL A 19 -4.68 5.32 9.90
N LEU A 20 -4.62 4.00 9.91
CA LEU A 20 -4.88 3.15 8.76
C LEU A 20 -6.09 2.27 9.07
N THR A 21 -7.07 2.24 8.16
CA THR A 21 -8.25 1.42 8.32
C THR A 21 -8.46 0.53 7.10
N PRO A 22 -9.21 -0.59 7.23
CA PRO A 22 -9.49 -1.46 6.09
C PRO A 22 -10.22 -0.78 4.93
N ASP A 23 -10.86 0.36 5.19
CA ASP A 23 -11.54 1.12 4.14
C ASP A 23 -10.58 1.89 3.23
N MET A 24 -9.33 1.98 3.61
CA MET A 24 -8.33 2.77 2.88
C MET A 24 -7.63 1.91 1.82
N SER A 25 -8.40 1.35 0.91
CA SER A 25 -7.84 0.57 -0.18
C SER A 25 -7.33 1.47 -1.29
N ILE A 26 -6.32 0.99 -2.01
CA ILE A 26 -5.73 1.70 -3.14
C ILE A 26 -5.48 0.74 -4.29
N THR A 27 -5.25 1.30 -5.47
CA THR A 27 -4.81 0.54 -6.63
C THR A 27 -3.46 1.08 -7.08
N VAL A 28 -2.51 0.19 -7.31
CA VAL A 28 -1.18 0.58 -7.78
C VAL A 28 -0.83 -0.15 -9.06
N THR A 29 -0.06 0.52 -9.92
CA THR A 29 0.49 -0.07 -11.12
C THR A 29 2.00 -0.17 -10.96
N THR A 30 2.53 -1.38 -11.02
CA THR A 30 3.96 -1.59 -10.89
C THR A 30 4.66 -1.39 -12.24
N LYS A 31 5.93 -1.01 -12.19
CA LYS A 31 6.70 -0.70 -13.41
C LYS A 31 7.36 -1.91 -14.05
N SER A 32 7.40 -3.04 -13.35
CA SER A 32 8.10 -4.22 -13.86
C SER A 32 7.34 -5.48 -13.49
N HIS A 33 7.81 -6.60 -14.05
CA HIS A 33 7.28 -7.91 -13.69
C HIS A 33 7.66 -8.24 -12.25
N THR A 34 6.72 -8.12 -11.35
CA THR A 34 6.93 -8.43 -9.95
C THR A 34 5.76 -9.27 -9.46
N THR A 35 6.00 -10.12 -8.47
CA THR A 35 4.96 -10.94 -7.86
C THR A 35 4.27 -10.23 -6.71
N THR A 36 4.77 -9.06 -6.32
CA THR A 36 4.23 -8.30 -5.21
C THR A 36 4.37 -6.80 -5.47
N PRO A 37 3.37 -5.98 -5.06
CA PRO A 37 3.50 -4.53 -5.16
C PRO A 37 4.43 -3.92 -4.11
N PHE A 38 4.94 -4.73 -3.19
CA PHE A 38 5.82 -4.26 -2.11
C PHE A 38 7.30 -4.32 -2.47
N TYR A 39 7.61 -4.47 -3.74
CA TYR A 39 8.98 -4.44 -4.19
C TYR A 39 9.58 -3.03 -4.04
N ASN A 40 10.88 -2.96 -4.00
CA ASN A 40 11.61 -1.69 -3.98
C ASN A 40 11.12 -0.73 -2.89
N GLY A 41 10.89 -1.28 -1.67
CA GLY A 41 10.47 -0.47 -0.54
C GLY A 41 9.04 0.05 -0.60
N ALA A 42 8.22 -0.57 -1.43
CA ALA A 42 6.80 -0.22 -1.57
C ALA A 42 6.60 1.25 -1.99
N VAL A 43 7.43 1.74 -2.91
CA VAL A 43 7.41 3.15 -3.33
C VAL A 43 6.05 3.55 -3.89
N GLU A 44 5.48 2.76 -4.78
CA GLU A 44 4.19 3.07 -5.37
C GLU A 44 3.07 3.11 -4.33
N ILE A 45 3.13 2.20 -3.37
CA ILE A 45 2.13 2.14 -2.30
C ILE A 45 2.23 3.37 -1.40
N LYS A 46 3.44 3.74 -1.01
CA LYS A 46 3.67 4.92 -0.18
C LYS A 46 3.15 6.19 -0.85
N GLU A 47 3.43 6.35 -2.12
CA GLU A 47 2.99 7.52 -2.87
C GLU A 47 1.46 7.59 -2.97
N GLN A 48 0.81 6.47 -3.23
CA GLN A 48 -0.65 6.44 -3.35
C GLN A 48 -1.34 6.76 -2.04
N TYR A 49 -0.86 6.21 -0.94
CA TYR A 49 -1.46 6.51 0.36
C TYR A 49 -1.29 7.97 0.75
N MET A 50 -0.13 8.56 0.49
CA MET A 50 0.09 9.98 0.75
C MET A 50 -0.80 10.85 -0.13
N ARG A 51 -0.91 10.50 -1.40
CA ARG A 51 -1.66 11.28 -2.37
C ARG A 51 -3.18 11.24 -2.14
N ILE A 52 -3.72 10.07 -1.83
CA ILE A 52 -5.17 9.87 -1.72
C ILE A 52 -5.66 10.18 -0.31
N TYR A 53 -4.95 9.70 0.71
CA TYR A 53 -5.40 9.76 2.10
C TYR A 53 -4.57 10.69 2.98
N GLY A 54 -3.46 11.21 2.48
CA GLY A 54 -2.53 11.95 3.32
C GLY A 54 -1.88 11.09 4.38
N PHE A 55 -1.85 9.77 4.18
CA PHE A 55 -1.32 8.81 5.14
C PHE A 55 0.17 8.56 4.86
N ASP A 56 1.00 8.72 5.88
CA ASP A 56 2.44 8.50 5.77
C ASP A 56 2.77 7.05 6.15
N TYR A 57 2.95 6.23 5.15
CA TYR A 57 3.27 4.81 5.29
C TYR A 57 4.53 4.59 6.12
N LYS A 58 5.58 5.35 5.84
CA LYS A 58 6.86 5.19 6.52
C LYS A 58 6.78 5.63 7.97
N LYS A 59 6.12 6.75 8.24
CA LYS A 59 5.95 7.27 9.58
C LYS A 59 5.12 6.33 10.46
N ALA A 60 4.16 5.65 9.85
CA ALA A 60 3.31 4.70 10.56
C ALA A 60 3.97 3.33 10.75
N CYS A 61 5.20 3.16 10.27
CA CYS A 61 5.95 1.90 10.37
C CYS A 61 5.19 0.72 9.76
N CYS A 62 4.53 0.96 8.63
CA CYS A 62 3.79 -0.09 7.94
C CYS A 62 4.72 -1.09 7.26
N SER A 63 4.23 -2.30 7.06
CA SER A 63 4.95 -3.36 6.38
C SER A 63 3.98 -4.18 5.54
N VAL A 64 4.52 -5.12 4.76
CA VAL A 64 3.70 -5.98 3.92
C VAL A 64 2.69 -6.79 4.73
N ASN A 65 3.00 -7.10 5.99
CA ASN A 65 2.12 -7.86 6.86
C ASN A 65 0.87 -7.10 7.30
N ASP A 66 0.86 -5.79 7.12
CA ASP A 66 -0.29 -4.96 7.48
C ASP A 66 -1.33 -4.88 6.36
N PHE A 67 -1.03 -5.43 5.19
CA PHE A 67 -1.87 -5.29 4.00
C PHE A 67 -2.13 -6.62 3.33
N GLU A 68 -3.24 -6.66 2.60
CA GLU A 68 -3.51 -7.71 1.63
C GLU A 68 -3.42 -7.09 0.24
N PHE A 69 -2.94 -7.84 -0.72
CA PHE A 69 -2.89 -7.37 -2.09
C PHE A 69 -3.44 -8.42 -3.05
N GLU A 70 -3.97 -7.96 -4.16
CA GLU A 70 -4.59 -8.79 -5.16
C GLU A 70 -4.20 -8.29 -6.53
N LYS A 71 -3.84 -9.21 -7.42
CA LYS A 71 -3.55 -8.87 -8.81
C LYS A 71 -4.88 -8.66 -9.54
N LEU A 72 -5.04 -7.49 -10.15
CA LEU A 72 -6.31 -7.10 -10.77
C LEU A 72 -6.36 -7.32 -12.28
N ASP A 73 -5.21 -7.49 -12.93
CA ASP A 73 -5.18 -7.67 -14.39
C ASP A 73 -4.82 -9.07 -14.86
#